data_45c797414eec43c515767e8a6497bacc
#
_entry.id   45c797414eec43c515767e8a6497bacc
#
_cell.length_a   1.000
_cell.length_b   1.000
_cell.length_c   1.000
_cell.angle_alpha   90.00
_cell.angle_beta   90.00
_cell.angle_gamma   90.00
#
_symmetry.space_group_name_H-M   'P 1'
#
loop_
_entity.id
_entity.type
_entity.pdbx_description
1 polymer ?
#
loop_
_entity_poly.entity_id
_entity_poly.type
_entity_poly.pdbx_seq_one_letter_code
_entity_poly.pdbx_strand_id
1 'polypeptide(L)'
;EAKSAGAIVINHEVNKGKGEALTTGYRKSDSDIIAFIDADIHNLTSKKVDAMIRPILEGRTDITKTKFARESGRVTELTAKPLLNFFFPEISFEQPLSGQFAAKRSALKKINFEKDYGVDVGIVIDADVLGISVEEVDIGEIEHDMSPLSDLNLMANEVVRTIIDRANKYGRVVMIDEIGYFIRMSIVGLSLIILGLFAIFFVKPVPLAVGVIVSIVGVIIAICYIIKVIVKSVVIYRKAPTGNLVKSFIKVHFPLI
;
A
#
# COMPACT_ATOMS: atom_id res chain seq x y z
N GLU A 1 -4.19 19.90 -29.84
CA GLU A 1 -4.21 20.94 -28.79
C GLU A 1 -2.85 21.10 -28.13
N ALA A 2 -2.29 20.08 -27.41
CA ALA A 2 -1.02 20.20 -26.69
C ALA A 2 0.14 20.67 -27.60
N LYS A 3 0.26 20.09 -28.80
CA LYS A 3 1.29 20.49 -29.78
C LYS A 3 1.07 21.92 -30.27
N SER A 4 -0.18 22.35 -30.46
CA SER A 4 -0.51 23.73 -30.85
C SER A 4 -0.21 24.73 -29.74
N ALA A 5 -0.20 24.29 -28.48
CA ALA A 5 0.21 25.08 -27.31
C ALA A 5 1.72 25.11 -27.08
N GLY A 6 2.53 24.52 -27.97
CA GLY A 6 3.98 24.51 -27.89
C GLY A 6 4.59 23.35 -27.06
N ALA A 7 3.77 22.39 -26.64
CA ALA A 7 4.27 21.23 -25.91
C ALA A 7 5.00 20.23 -26.82
N ILE A 8 6.03 19.57 -26.27
CA ILE A 8 6.65 18.41 -26.90
C ILE A 8 5.77 17.21 -26.67
N VAL A 9 5.15 16.72 -27.73
CA VAL A 9 4.21 15.57 -27.67
C VAL A 9 4.94 14.29 -28.05
N ILE A 10 4.87 13.31 -27.16
CA ILE A 10 5.43 11.97 -27.35
C ILE A 10 4.26 10.98 -27.35
N ASN A 11 4.03 10.30 -28.46
CA ASN A 11 2.97 9.32 -28.59
C ASN A 11 3.52 7.90 -28.42
N HIS A 12 2.76 7.06 -27.70
CA HIS A 12 2.92 5.62 -27.74
C HIS A 12 1.96 5.04 -28.79
N GLU A 13 2.42 4.10 -29.59
CA GLU A 13 1.59 3.42 -30.61
C GLU A 13 0.44 2.63 -29.99
N VAL A 14 0.65 2.12 -28.77
CA VAL A 14 -0.33 1.40 -27.97
C VAL A 14 -0.32 1.92 -26.55
N ASN A 15 -1.42 1.74 -25.82
CA ASN A 15 -1.48 2.04 -24.39
C ASN A 15 -0.52 1.12 -23.62
N LYS A 16 0.47 1.71 -22.94
CA LYS A 16 1.49 0.99 -22.15
C LYS A 16 1.30 1.16 -20.64
N GLY A 17 0.28 1.88 -20.24
CA GLY A 17 -0.02 2.20 -18.85
C GLY A 17 0.58 3.54 -18.38
N LYS A 18 0.06 4.02 -17.25
CA LYS A 18 0.44 5.33 -16.66
C LYS A 18 1.93 5.43 -16.36
N GLY A 19 2.48 4.44 -15.67
CA GLY A 19 3.87 4.49 -15.26
C GLY A 19 4.86 4.41 -16.42
N GLU A 20 4.53 3.74 -17.54
CA GLU A 20 5.37 3.77 -18.73
C GLU A 20 5.32 5.15 -19.41
N ALA A 21 4.19 5.85 -19.36
CA ALA A 21 4.10 7.23 -19.82
C ALA A 21 4.98 8.16 -18.98
N LEU A 22 4.94 8.05 -17.65
CA LEU A 22 5.81 8.80 -16.74
C LEU A 22 7.30 8.49 -17.02
N THR A 23 7.63 7.22 -17.20
CA THR A 23 9.00 6.77 -17.54
C THR A 23 9.48 7.39 -18.85
N THR A 24 8.62 7.44 -19.86
CA THR A 24 8.95 8.05 -21.15
C THR A 24 9.19 9.56 -21.02
N GLY A 25 8.32 10.26 -20.29
CA GLY A 25 8.51 11.69 -20.00
C GLY A 25 9.81 11.95 -19.23
N TYR A 26 10.07 11.16 -18.19
CA TYR A 26 11.31 11.23 -17.42
C TYR A 26 12.57 11.05 -18.28
N ARG A 27 12.58 10.04 -19.17
CA ARG A 27 13.72 9.76 -20.04
C ARG A 27 13.97 10.83 -21.11
N LYS A 28 12.90 11.52 -21.52
CA LYS A 28 12.98 12.58 -22.55
C LYS A 28 13.24 13.97 -21.99
N SER A 29 13.10 14.17 -20.71
CA SER A 29 13.46 15.41 -20.03
C SER A 29 14.93 15.38 -19.61
N ASP A 30 15.63 16.50 -19.68
CA ASP A 30 17.00 16.66 -19.16
C ASP A 30 17.04 17.53 -17.88
N SER A 31 15.89 17.97 -17.39
CA SER A 31 15.77 18.84 -16.22
C SER A 31 16.19 18.13 -14.92
N ASP A 32 16.77 18.88 -13.99
CA ASP A 32 17.18 18.39 -12.68
C ASP A 32 15.98 18.13 -11.76
N ILE A 33 14.90 18.88 -11.94
CA ILE A 33 13.61 18.71 -11.25
C ILE A 33 12.53 18.46 -12.29
N ILE A 34 11.71 17.44 -12.08
CA ILE A 34 10.65 17.05 -12.97
C ILE A 34 9.34 17.04 -12.18
N ALA A 35 8.33 17.76 -12.67
CA ALA A 35 6.98 17.72 -12.17
C ALA A 35 6.11 16.84 -13.09
N PHE A 36 5.33 15.95 -12.49
CA PHE A 36 4.36 15.10 -13.18
C PHE A 36 2.96 15.54 -12.80
N ILE A 37 2.12 15.70 -13.80
CA ILE A 37 0.76 16.23 -13.65
C ILE A 37 -0.14 15.43 -14.58
N ASP A 38 -1.25 14.92 -14.05
CA ASP A 38 -2.27 14.24 -14.87
C ASP A 38 -2.94 15.25 -15.81
N ALA A 39 -3.18 14.85 -17.05
CA ALA A 39 -3.65 15.75 -18.11
C ALA A 39 -5.15 16.12 -18.02
N ASP A 40 -5.89 15.47 -17.13
CA ASP A 40 -7.32 15.68 -16.87
C ASP A 40 -7.61 16.72 -15.77
N ILE A 41 -6.58 17.44 -15.29
CA ILE A 41 -6.75 18.50 -14.31
C ILE A 41 -7.20 19.80 -15.01
N HIS A 42 -8.41 20.26 -14.71
CA HIS A 42 -9.02 21.41 -15.35
C HIS A 42 -8.63 22.76 -14.72
N ASN A 43 -8.32 22.78 -13.42
CA ASN A 43 -8.02 23.99 -12.66
C ASN A 43 -6.56 24.13 -12.25
N LEU A 44 -5.63 23.64 -13.07
CA LEU A 44 -4.20 23.78 -12.83
C LEU A 44 -3.77 25.25 -12.97
N THR A 45 -3.03 25.74 -11.99
CA THR A 45 -2.48 27.11 -11.98
C THR A 45 -0.98 27.08 -11.73
N SER A 46 -0.29 28.15 -12.15
CA SER A 46 1.15 28.32 -11.88
C SER A 46 1.47 28.29 -10.38
N LYS A 47 0.55 28.79 -9.53
CA LYS A 47 0.70 28.74 -8.07
C LYS A 47 0.69 27.31 -7.53
N LYS A 48 -0.14 26.42 -8.08
CA LYS A 48 -0.17 24.99 -7.70
C LYS A 48 1.12 24.29 -8.11
N VAL A 49 1.61 24.56 -9.33
CA VAL A 49 2.89 24.01 -9.81
C VAL A 49 4.08 24.55 -8.98
N ASP A 50 4.09 25.82 -8.66
CA ASP A 50 5.12 26.42 -7.80
C ASP A 50 5.12 25.77 -6.40
N ALA A 51 3.94 25.54 -5.81
CA ALA A 51 3.83 24.85 -4.52
C ALA A 51 4.43 23.45 -4.55
N MET A 52 4.28 22.71 -5.68
CA MET A 52 4.90 21.38 -5.85
C MET A 52 6.42 21.43 -5.95
N ILE A 53 6.97 22.45 -6.61
CA ILE A 53 8.40 22.50 -6.94
C ILE A 53 9.20 23.21 -5.85
N ARG A 54 8.63 24.21 -5.20
CA ARG A 54 9.31 25.08 -4.23
C ARG A 54 10.03 24.34 -3.10
N PRO A 55 9.44 23.32 -2.42
CA PRO A 55 10.14 22.58 -1.36
C PRO A 55 11.43 21.91 -1.85
N ILE A 56 11.44 21.47 -3.12
CA ILE A 56 12.62 20.84 -3.72
C ILE A 56 13.68 21.89 -4.05
N LEU A 57 13.29 23.05 -4.58
CA LEU A 57 14.19 24.16 -4.86
C LEU A 57 14.84 24.71 -3.58
N GLU A 58 14.09 24.76 -2.48
CA GLU A 58 14.57 25.17 -1.17
C GLU A 58 15.43 24.09 -0.47
N GLY A 59 15.57 22.91 -1.07
CA GLY A 59 16.37 21.81 -0.52
C GLY A 59 15.76 21.09 0.66
N ARG A 60 14.46 21.31 0.96
CA ARG A 60 13.75 20.68 2.09
C ARG A 60 13.45 19.20 1.85
N THR A 61 13.21 18.85 0.59
CA THR A 61 12.86 17.47 0.22
C THR A 61 13.41 17.10 -1.16
N ASP A 62 13.43 15.81 -1.47
CA ASP A 62 13.82 15.28 -2.78
C ASP A 62 12.62 15.03 -3.69
N ILE A 63 11.46 14.74 -3.07
CA ILE A 63 10.18 14.48 -3.75
C ILE A 63 9.08 15.24 -3.03
N THR A 64 8.17 15.82 -3.78
CA THR A 64 6.89 16.31 -3.26
C THR A 64 5.74 15.47 -3.80
N LYS A 65 4.84 15.04 -2.95
CA LYS A 65 3.55 14.45 -3.32
C LYS A 65 2.47 15.44 -3.01
N THR A 66 1.47 15.57 -3.87
CA THR A 66 0.39 16.52 -3.60
C THR A 66 -0.73 15.89 -2.78
N LYS A 67 -1.30 16.70 -1.89
CA LYS A 67 -2.60 16.47 -1.32
C LYS A 67 -3.54 17.62 -1.72
N PHE A 68 -4.81 17.37 -1.75
CA PHE A 68 -5.84 18.33 -2.15
C PHE A 68 -7.10 18.16 -1.30
N ALA A 69 -7.89 19.21 -1.18
CA ALA A 69 -9.02 19.32 -0.23
C ALA A 69 -10.15 18.28 -0.45
N ARG A 70 -10.13 17.54 -1.55
CA ARG A 70 -11.10 16.48 -1.82
C ARG A 70 -10.83 15.25 -0.94
N GLU A 71 -11.90 14.56 -0.54
CA GLU A 71 -11.77 13.22 0.07
C GLU A 71 -11.01 12.26 -0.86
N SER A 72 -10.09 11.50 -0.29
CA SER A 72 -9.30 10.51 -1.02
C SER A 72 -10.20 9.53 -1.77
N GLY A 73 -9.81 9.14 -2.96
CA GLY A 73 -10.56 8.19 -3.79
C GLY A 73 -10.75 6.83 -3.11
N ARG A 74 -11.79 6.07 -3.55
CA ARG A 74 -12.13 4.75 -2.97
C ARG A 74 -10.95 3.78 -2.97
N VAL A 75 -10.14 3.73 -4.03
CA VAL A 75 -8.95 2.87 -4.11
C VAL A 75 -7.93 3.27 -3.03
N THR A 76 -7.75 4.56 -2.78
CA THR A 76 -6.86 5.07 -1.74
C THR A 76 -7.33 4.63 -0.35
N GLU A 77 -8.60 4.87 -0.01
CA GLU A 77 -9.13 4.62 1.34
C GLU A 77 -9.36 3.13 1.63
N LEU A 78 -9.88 2.38 0.64
CA LEU A 78 -10.30 1.00 0.84
C LEU A 78 -9.19 -0.02 0.56
N THR A 79 -8.16 0.38 -0.19
CA THR A 79 -7.13 -0.55 -0.68
C THR A 79 -5.73 -0.10 -0.28
N ALA A 80 -5.29 1.06 -0.76
CA ALA A 80 -3.90 1.47 -0.57
C ALA A 80 -3.54 1.75 0.89
N LYS A 81 -4.30 2.60 1.59
CA LYS A 81 -4.02 2.95 2.98
C LYS A 81 -4.03 1.75 3.94
N PRO A 82 -5.02 0.83 3.92
CA PRO A 82 -4.99 -0.36 4.76
C PRO A 82 -3.77 -1.25 4.51
N LEU A 83 -3.39 -1.48 3.26
CA LEU A 83 -2.23 -2.29 2.91
C LEU A 83 -0.91 -1.60 3.24
N LEU A 84 -0.79 -0.28 3.00
CA LEU A 84 0.37 0.49 3.43
C LEU A 84 0.52 0.46 4.95
N ASN A 85 -0.54 0.71 5.70
CA ASN A 85 -0.52 0.62 7.16
C ASN A 85 -0.10 -0.76 7.68
N PHE A 86 -0.40 -1.82 6.92
CA PHE A 86 -0.04 -3.17 7.28
C PHE A 86 1.43 -3.50 6.98
N PHE A 87 1.91 -3.20 5.76
CA PHE A 87 3.25 -3.57 5.30
C PHE A 87 4.31 -2.48 5.55
N PHE A 88 3.91 -1.22 5.52
CA PHE A 88 4.75 -0.03 5.62
C PHE A 88 4.13 0.99 6.58
N PRO A 89 3.98 0.64 7.87
CA PRO A 89 3.28 1.49 8.84
C PRO A 89 3.96 2.84 9.11
N GLU A 90 5.20 3.01 8.67
CA GLU A 90 5.94 4.26 8.66
C GLU A 90 5.42 5.27 7.63
N ILE A 91 4.77 4.80 6.56
CA ILE A 91 4.22 5.64 5.50
C ILE A 91 2.85 6.17 5.90
N SER A 92 2.74 7.48 6.10
CA SER A 92 1.52 8.14 6.58
C SER A 92 1.11 9.32 5.69
N PHE A 93 0.95 9.10 4.38
CA PHE A 93 0.45 10.13 3.46
C PHE A 93 -1.07 10.19 3.44
N GLU A 94 -1.63 11.42 3.35
CA GLU A 94 -3.06 11.60 3.18
C GLU A 94 -3.53 11.09 1.82
N GLN A 95 -2.71 11.32 0.78
CA GLN A 95 -3.04 10.89 -0.59
C GLN A 95 -1.85 10.17 -1.28
N PRO A 96 -1.54 8.94 -0.85
CA PRO A 96 -0.40 8.18 -1.38
C PRO A 96 -0.52 7.87 -2.88
N LEU A 97 -1.73 7.85 -3.43
CA LEU A 97 -2.00 7.60 -4.85
C LEU A 97 -2.18 8.88 -5.68
N SER A 98 -1.84 10.07 -5.13
CA SER A 98 -1.89 11.29 -5.93
C SER A 98 -0.97 11.16 -7.15
N GLY A 99 -1.51 11.43 -8.35
CA GLY A 99 -0.76 11.39 -9.61
C GLY A 99 0.13 12.62 -9.83
N GLN A 100 -0.11 13.68 -9.05
CA GLN A 100 0.64 14.93 -9.15
C GLN A 100 1.78 14.90 -8.13
N PHE A 101 3.00 14.98 -8.62
CA PHE A 101 4.20 15.04 -7.78
C PHE A 101 5.35 15.72 -8.53
N ALA A 102 6.34 16.20 -7.78
CA ALA A 102 7.60 16.63 -8.36
C ALA A 102 8.78 15.95 -7.67
N ALA A 103 9.88 15.78 -8.37
CA ALA A 103 11.02 15.07 -7.82
C ALA A 103 12.33 15.54 -8.47
N LYS A 104 13.42 15.46 -7.69
CA LYS A 104 14.78 15.56 -8.24
C LYS A 104 15.05 14.37 -9.16
N ARG A 105 15.70 14.60 -10.28
CA ARG A 105 16.15 13.54 -11.18
C ARG A 105 17.04 12.50 -10.47
N SER A 106 17.87 12.94 -9.53
CA SER A 106 18.73 12.07 -8.73
C SER A 106 17.93 11.09 -7.84
N ALA A 107 16.78 11.52 -7.33
CA ALA A 107 15.84 10.66 -6.58
C ALA A 107 15.15 9.66 -7.51
N LEU A 108 14.62 10.12 -8.65
CA LEU A 108 13.93 9.27 -9.63
C LEU A 108 14.82 8.15 -10.19
N LYS A 109 16.13 8.38 -10.32
CA LYS A 109 17.09 7.35 -10.74
C LYS A 109 17.15 6.13 -9.83
N LYS A 110 16.78 6.27 -8.56
CA LYS A 110 16.81 5.19 -7.55
C LYS A 110 15.49 4.45 -7.45
N ILE A 111 14.42 5.04 -7.96
CA ILE A 111 13.06 4.51 -7.89
C ILE A 111 12.78 3.59 -9.07
N ASN A 112 12.12 2.47 -8.81
CA ASN A 112 11.67 1.56 -9.84
C ASN A 112 10.23 1.89 -10.25
N PHE A 113 10.07 2.47 -11.42
CA PHE A 113 8.75 2.81 -11.96
C PHE A 113 7.98 1.55 -12.35
N GLU A 114 6.80 1.35 -11.75
CA GLU A 114 5.82 0.40 -12.27
C GLU A 114 5.29 0.89 -13.61
N LYS A 115 4.80 -0.04 -14.45
CA LYS A 115 4.30 0.33 -15.79
C LYS A 115 2.90 0.95 -15.77
N ASP A 116 2.12 0.63 -14.76
CA ASP A 116 0.69 0.93 -14.64
C ASP A 116 0.37 1.87 -13.48
N TYR A 117 -0.87 1.85 -12.98
CA TYR A 117 -1.33 2.71 -11.86
C TYR A 117 -0.64 2.41 -10.52
N GLY A 118 0.04 1.28 -10.38
CA GLY A 118 0.88 0.98 -9.22
C GLY A 118 2.07 1.93 -9.07
N VAL A 119 2.41 2.71 -10.09
CA VAL A 119 3.54 3.64 -10.07
C VAL A 119 3.45 4.66 -8.93
N ASP A 120 2.26 5.19 -8.66
CA ASP A 120 2.07 6.22 -7.64
C ASP A 120 2.41 5.73 -6.23
N VAL A 121 1.95 4.53 -5.87
CA VAL A 121 2.26 3.91 -4.58
C VAL A 121 3.68 3.34 -4.56
N GLY A 122 4.16 2.83 -5.68
CA GLY A 122 5.53 2.32 -5.82
C GLY A 122 6.58 3.38 -5.53
N ILE A 123 6.39 4.61 -6.03
CA ILE A 123 7.26 5.76 -5.75
C ILE A 123 7.33 6.06 -4.25
N VAL A 124 6.19 6.07 -3.57
CA VAL A 124 6.11 6.37 -2.13
C VAL A 124 6.83 5.29 -1.31
N ILE A 125 6.60 4.02 -1.64
CA ILE A 125 7.24 2.90 -0.94
C ILE A 125 8.76 2.88 -1.18
N ASP A 126 9.17 2.98 -2.46
CA ASP A 126 10.60 2.98 -2.81
C ASP A 126 11.32 4.17 -2.17
N ALA A 127 10.70 5.36 -2.13
CA ALA A 127 11.27 6.55 -1.51
C ALA A 127 11.50 6.35 -0.01
N ASP A 128 10.49 5.84 0.71
CA ASP A 128 10.60 5.60 2.15
C ASP A 128 11.70 4.58 2.47
N VAL A 129 11.68 3.43 1.82
CA VAL A 129 12.67 2.36 2.06
C VAL A 129 14.09 2.77 1.69
N LEU A 130 14.26 3.60 0.66
CA LEU A 130 15.56 4.09 0.20
C LEU A 130 16.05 5.34 0.96
N GLY A 131 15.27 5.83 1.93
CA GLY A 131 15.61 7.04 2.70
C GLY A 131 15.60 8.31 1.87
N ILE A 132 14.80 8.36 0.80
CA ILE A 132 14.58 9.55 -0.01
C ILE A 132 13.51 10.39 0.68
N SER A 133 13.80 11.68 0.91
CA SER A 133 12.85 12.56 1.58
C SER A 133 11.64 12.87 0.70
N VAL A 134 10.45 12.73 1.29
CA VAL A 134 9.17 13.05 0.62
C VAL A 134 8.37 14.00 1.50
N GLU A 135 7.91 15.11 0.92
CA GLU A 135 7.03 16.08 1.58
C GLU A 135 5.66 16.08 0.92
N GLU A 136 4.59 16.04 1.71
CA GLU A 136 3.24 16.15 1.18
C GLU A 136 2.83 17.63 1.13
N VAL A 137 2.45 18.11 -0.04
CA VAL A 137 2.16 19.52 -0.31
C VAL A 137 0.69 19.71 -0.62
N ASP A 138 0.04 20.61 0.09
CA ASP A 138 -1.34 20.99 -0.18
C ASP A 138 -1.40 21.95 -1.38
N ILE A 139 -2.13 21.55 -2.43
CA ILE A 139 -2.35 22.35 -3.63
C ILE A 139 -3.79 22.86 -3.77
N GLY A 140 -4.58 22.74 -2.68
CA GLY A 140 -5.97 23.16 -2.65
C GLY A 140 -6.90 22.22 -3.43
N GLU A 141 -8.00 22.75 -3.94
CA GLU A 141 -8.98 21.96 -4.70
C GLU A 141 -8.46 21.60 -6.09
N ILE A 142 -8.71 20.35 -6.51
CA ILE A 142 -8.46 19.86 -7.86
C ILE A 142 -9.79 19.45 -8.52
N GLU A 143 -9.99 19.93 -9.74
CA GLU A 143 -11.08 19.51 -10.62
C GLU A 143 -10.50 18.57 -11.67
N HIS A 144 -10.97 17.33 -11.71
CA HIS A 144 -10.56 16.33 -12.68
C HIS A 144 -11.73 15.39 -13.01
N ASP A 145 -11.62 14.69 -14.13
CA ASP A 145 -12.62 13.71 -14.54
C ASP A 145 -12.65 12.50 -13.59
N MET A 146 -13.86 11.98 -13.37
CA MET A 146 -14.02 10.77 -12.53
C MET A 146 -13.85 9.53 -13.39
N SER A 147 -12.94 8.65 -13.00
CA SER A 147 -12.78 7.34 -13.64
C SER A 147 -14.03 6.48 -13.46
N PRO A 148 -14.48 5.77 -14.52
CA PRO A 148 -15.57 4.80 -14.42
C PRO A 148 -15.30 3.73 -13.35
N LEU A 149 -16.37 3.18 -12.77
CA LEU A 149 -16.27 2.16 -11.71
C LEU A 149 -15.53 0.88 -12.18
N SER A 150 -15.67 0.54 -13.48
CA SER A 150 -14.94 -0.57 -14.11
C SER A 150 -13.42 -0.43 -14.00
N ASP A 151 -12.92 0.78 -14.18
CA ASP A 151 -11.49 1.06 -14.21
C ASP A 151 -10.90 1.07 -12.80
N LEU A 152 -11.72 1.40 -11.79
CA LEU A 152 -11.31 1.35 -10.38
C LEU A 152 -10.89 -0.05 -9.93
N ASN A 153 -11.51 -1.12 -10.44
CA ASN A 153 -11.12 -2.49 -10.13
C ASN A 153 -9.72 -2.83 -10.68
N LEU A 154 -9.44 -2.42 -11.92
CA LEU A 154 -8.12 -2.60 -12.51
C LEU A 154 -7.06 -1.83 -11.72
N MET A 155 -7.32 -0.54 -11.46
CA MET A 155 -6.43 0.31 -10.66
C MET A 155 -6.18 -0.29 -9.26
N ALA A 156 -7.22 -0.77 -8.57
CA ALA A 156 -7.08 -1.40 -7.26
C ALA A 156 -6.18 -2.63 -7.30
N ASN A 157 -6.36 -3.50 -8.30
CA ASN A 157 -5.55 -4.71 -8.47
C ASN A 157 -4.07 -4.37 -8.74
N GLU A 158 -3.79 -3.37 -9.56
CA GLU A 158 -2.43 -2.92 -9.87
C GLU A 158 -1.75 -2.30 -8.63
N VAL A 159 -2.48 -1.51 -7.85
CA VAL A 159 -2.01 -0.95 -6.58
C VAL A 159 -1.72 -2.06 -5.57
N VAL A 160 -2.65 -3.01 -5.39
CA VAL A 160 -2.46 -4.17 -4.48
C VAL A 160 -1.22 -4.97 -4.87
N ARG A 161 -1.11 -5.32 -6.16
CA ARG A 161 0.03 -6.06 -6.67
C ARG A 161 1.33 -5.33 -6.35
N THR A 162 1.42 -4.03 -6.64
CA THR A 162 2.62 -3.24 -6.40
C THR A 162 2.99 -3.20 -4.91
N ILE A 163 2.03 -3.01 -4.01
CA ILE A 163 2.30 -3.02 -2.57
C ILE A 163 2.83 -4.38 -2.12
N ILE A 164 2.23 -5.48 -2.58
CA ILE A 164 2.66 -6.84 -2.23
C ILE A 164 4.04 -7.14 -2.80
N ASP A 165 4.31 -6.78 -4.05
CA ASP A 165 5.60 -6.98 -4.70
C ASP A 165 6.71 -6.21 -3.98
N ARG A 166 6.43 -4.95 -3.56
CA ARG A 166 7.37 -4.16 -2.76
C ARG A 166 7.54 -4.74 -1.35
N ALA A 167 6.46 -5.19 -0.72
CA ALA A 167 6.53 -5.85 0.59
C ALA A 167 7.40 -7.11 0.53
N ASN A 168 7.27 -7.90 -0.52
CA ASN A 168 8.10 -9.08 -0.76
C ASN A 168 9.56 -8.69 -1.03
N LYS A 169 9.79 -7.77 -1.96
CA LYS A 169 11.13 -7.26 -2.33
C LYS A 169 11.90 -6.72 -1.12
N TYR A 170 11.22 -6.03 -0.23
CA TYR A 170 11.83 -5.41 0.95
C TYR A 170 11.73 -6.25 2.23
N GLY A 171 11.37 -7.55 2.11
CA GLY A 171 11.34 -8.49 3.23
C GLY A 171 10.25 -8.24 4.27
N ARG A 172 9.21 -7.45 3.93
CA ARG A 172 8.09 -7.15 4.84
C ARG A 172 7.09 -8.30 4.97
N VAL A 173 7.12 -9.25 4.05
CA VAL A 173 6.22 -10.43 4.01
C VAL A 173 6.63 -11.50 5.02
N VAL A 174 7.87 -11.53 5.49
CA VAL A 174 8.35 -12.50 6.49
C VAL A 174 7.44 -12.55 7.73
N MET A 175 6.86 -11.43 8.09
CA MET A 175 5.92 -11.33 9.21
C MET A 175 4.60 -12.07 8.96
N ILE A 176 4.12 -12.09 7.71
CA ILE A 176 2.92 -12.85 7.31
C ILE A 176 3.21 -14.34 7.36
N ASP A 177 4.37 -14.78 6.89
CA ASP A 177 4.77 -16.19 6.94
C ASP A 177 4.86 -16.69 8.37
N GLU A 178 5.44 -15.90 9.27
CA GLU A 178 5.51 -16.24 10.71
C GLU A 178 4.12 -16.34 11.35
N ILE A 179 3.23 -15.36 11.12
CA ILE A 179 1.86 -15.38 11.64
C ILE A 179 1.08 -16.53 11.00
N GLY A 180 1.20 -16.71 9.70
CA GLY A 180 0.58 -17.83 8.97
C GLY A 180 1.04 -19.19 9.51
N TYR A 181 2.32 -19.34 9.83
CA TYR A 181 2.83 -20.53 10.49
C TYR A 181 2.19 -20.73 11.87
N PHE A 182 2.12 -19.69 12.71
CA PHE A 182 1.53 -19.79 14.04
C PHE A 182 0.03 -20.13 13.98
N ILE A 183 -0.71 -19.56 13.03
CA ILE A 183 -2.11 -19.88 12.79
C ILE A 183 -2.27 -21.35 12.38
N ARG A 184 -1.48 -21.82 11.41
CA ARG A 184 -1.51 -23.24 11.00
C ARG A 184 -1.23 -24.18 12.16
N MET A 185 -0.24 -23.88 12.99
CA MET A 185 0.08 -24.68 14.17
C MET A 185 -1.00 -24.64 15.24
N SER A 186 -1.71 -23.53 15.40
CA SER A 186 -2.88 -23.43 16.29
C SER A 186 -4.01 -24.34 15.80
N ILE A 187 -4.27 -24.38 14.50
CA ILE A 187 -5.27 -25.27 13.89
C ILE A 187 -4.87 -26.74 14.09
N VAL A 188 -3.61 -27.09 13.93
CA VAL A 188 -3.12 -28.45 14.22
C VAL A 188 -3.38 -28.82 15.68
N GLY A 189 -3.10 -27.91 16.64
CA GLY A 189 -3.41 -28.15 18.05
C GLY A 189 -4.89 -28.40 18.30
N LEU A 190 -5.78 -27.58 17.74
CA LEU A 190 -7.23 -27.73 17.83
C LEU A 190 -7.69 -29.05 17.20
N SER A 191 -7.12 -29.44 16.07
CA SER A 191 -7.44 -30.72 15.41
C SER A 191 -7.05 -31.92 16.28
N LEU A 192 -5.90 -31.87 16.97
CA LEU A 192 -5.47 -32.90 17.90
C LEU A 192 -6.41 -33.01 19.10
N ILE A 193 -6.93 -31.91 19.64
CA ILE A 193 -7.96 -31.94 20.69
C ILE A 193 -9.19 -32.70 20.23
N ILE A 194 -9.71 -32.34 19.06
CA ILE A 194 -10.90 -33.00 18.49
C ILE A 194 -10.63 -34.48 18.26
N LEU A 195 -9.48 -34.84 17.70
CA LEU A 195 -9.09 -36.23 17.42
C LEU A 195 -8.95 -37.03 18.72
N GLY A 196 -8.35 -36.46 19.77
CA GLY A 196 -8.21 -37.10 21.07
C GLY A 196 -9.55 -37.33 21.75
N LEU A 197 -10.43 -36.33 21.73
CA LEU A 197 -11.80 -36.45 22.23
C LEU A 197 -12.60 -37.51 21.45
N PHE A 198 -12.50 -37.50 20.13
CA PHE A 198 -13.12 -38.50 19.28
C PHE A 198 -12.65 -39.92 19.66
N ALA A 199 -11.33 -40.11 19.85
CA ALA A 199 -10.78 -41.39 20.26
C ALA A 199 -11.31 -41.85 21.62
N ILE A 200 -11.48 -40.94 22.59
CA ILE A 200 -12.05 -41.27 23.92
C ILE A 200 -13.47 -41.77 23.81
N PHE A 201 -14.33 -41.12 23.01
CA PHE A 201 -15.76 -41.40 23.02
C PHE A 201 -16.18 -42.45 22.00
N PHE A 202 -15.48 -42.58 20.88
CA PHE A 202 -15.96 -43.37 19.74
C PHE A 202 -15.05 -44.55 19.36
N VAL A 203 -13.78 -44.64 19.81
CA VAL A 203 -12.84 -45.66 19.39
C VAL A 203 -12.54 -46.63 20.55
N LYS A 204 -13.42 -47.58 20.79
CA LYS A 204 -13.32 -48.53 21.90
C LYS A 204 -11.99 -49.31 22.04
N PRO A 205 -11.27 -49.72 20.95
CA PRO A 205 -10.00 -50.44 21.13
C PRO A 205 -8.82 -49.56 21.54
N VAL A 206 -8.96 -48.21 21.49
CA VAL A 206 -7.90 -47.29 21.90
C VAL A 206 -7.92 -47.08 23.40
N PRO A 207 -6.80 -47.29 24.13
CA PRO A 207 -6.72 -46.98 25.54
C PRO A 207 -7.10 -45.54 25.82
N LEU A 208 -7.96 -45.32 26.84
CA LEU A 208 -8.39 -43.96 27.26
C LEU A 208 -7.20 -43.00 27.43
N ALA A 209 -6.09 -43.50 27.97
CA ALA A 209 -4.88 -42.73 28.15
C ALA A 209 -4.32 -42.11 26.87
N VAL A 210 -4.45 -42.79 25.72
CA VAL A 210 -3.95 -42.28 24.44
C VAL A 210 -4.79 -41.08 23.99
N GLY A 211 -6.11 -41.17 24.05
CA GLY A 211 -7.00 -40.07 23.70
C GLY A 211 -6.78 -38.84 24.61
N VAL A 212 -6.56 -39.06 25.91
CA VAL A 212 -6.28 -37.99 26.88
C VAL A 212 -4.94 -37.34 26.56
N ILE A 213 -3.88 -38.13 26.33
CA ILE A 213 -2.54 -37.60 26.00
C ILE A 213 -2.58 -36.76 24.72
N VAL A 214 -3.24 -37.26 23.66
CA VAL A 214 -3.38 -36.54 22.38
C VAL A 214 -4.13 -35.21 22.58
N SER A 215 -5.22 -35.21 23.38
CA SER A 215 -5.94 -33.98 23.68
C SER A 215 -5.10 -32.98 24.46
N ILE A 216 -4.35 -33.43 25.48
CA ILE A 216 -3.46 -32.55 26.26
C ILE A 216 -2.37 -31.93 25.39
N VAL A 217 -1.72 -32.72 24.53
CA VAL A 217 -0.71 -32.23 23.58
C VAL A 217 -1.34 -31.20 22.64
N GLY A 218 -2.55 -31.47 22.15
CA GLY A 218 -3.31 -30.52 21.32
C GLY A 218 -3.57 -29.18 22.03
N VAL A 219 -3.98 -29.21 23.30
CA VAL A 219 -4.20 -28.01 24.13
C VAL A 219 -2.92 -27.19 24.28
N ILE A 220 -1.81 -27.86 24.61
CA ILE A 220 -0.51 -27.18 24.79
C ILE A 220 -0.10 -26.48 23.48
N ILE A 221 -0.15 -27.19 22.35
CA ILE A 221 0.20 -26.64 21.05
C ILE A 221 -0.72 -25.45 20.72
N ALA A 222 -2.05 -25.61 20.82
CA ALA A 222 -3.00 -24.55 20.52
C ALA A 222 -2.74 -23.29 21.35
N ILE A 223 -2.61 -23.41 22.65
CA ILE A 223 -2.36 -22.28 23.56
C ILE A 223 -1.03 -21.58 23.22
N CYS A 224 0.06 -22.35 23.08
CA CYS A 224 1.37 -21.79 22.78
C CYS A 224 1.38 -20.94 21.47
N TYR A 225 0.74 -21.46 20.42
CA TYR A 225 0.75 -20.77 19.14
C TYR A 225 -0.30 -19.65 19.06
N ILE A 226 -1.44 -19.73 19.74
CA ILE A 226 -2.39 -18.63 19.90
C ILE A 226 -1.73 -17.45 20.63
N ILE A 227 -0.99 -17.71 21.70
CA ILE A 227 -0.23 -16.68 22.43
C ILE A 227 0.79 -16.00 21.48
N LYS A 228 1.52 -16.79 20.67
CA LYS A 228 2.47 -16.25 19.69
C LYS A 228 1.78 -15.37 18.64
N VAL A 229 0.62 -15.75 18.14
CA VAL A 229 -0.20 -14.92 17.22
C VAL A 229 -0.56 -13.59 17.90
N ILE A 230 -1.08 -13.63 19.12
CA ILE A 230 -1.50 -12.44 19.87
C ILE A 230 -0.29 -11.51 20.10
N VAL A 231 0.82 -12.03 20.61
CA VAL A 231 2.02 -11.24 20.88
C VAL A 231 2.56 -10.58 19.61
N LYS A 232 2.63 -11.35 18.49
CA LYS A 232 3.11 -10.81 17.22
C LYS A 232 2.14 -9.76 16.67
N SER A 233 0.83 -9.99 16.76
CA SER A 233 -0.19 -9.02 16.37
C SER A 233 -0.10 -7.72 17.18
N VAL A 234 0.09 -7.81 18.50
CA VAL A 234 0.26 -6.62 19.36
C VAL A 234 1.50 -5.82 18.96
N VAL A 235 2.62 -6.49 18.63
CA VAL A 235 3.84 -5.80 18.17
C VAL A 235 3.59 -5.02 16.86
N ILE A 236 2.80 -5.60 15.93
CA ILE A 236 2.41 -4.97 14.69
C ILE A 236 1.53 -3.75 14.96
N TYR A 237 0.48 -3.93 15.78
CA TYR A 237 -0.46 -2.86 16.13
C TYR A 237 0.21 -1.69 16.86
N ARG A 238 1.22 -1.94 17.69
CA ARG A 238 1.99 -0.88 18.38
C ARG A 238 2.79 0.00 17.41
N LYS A 239 3.17 -0.54 16.25
CA LYS A 239 3.87 0.22 15.19
C LYS A 239 2.91 0.92 14.23
N ALA A 240 1.66 0.50 14.15
CA ALA A 240 0.64 1.15 13.32
C ALA A 240 -0.09 2.25 14.11
N PRO A 241 -0.35 3.43 13.53
CA PRO A 241 -1.16 4.47 14.16
C PRO A 241 -2.62 3.98 14.28
N THR A 242 -2.93 3.37 15.43
CA THR A 242 -4.22 2.70 15.72
C THR A 242 -5.45 3.58 15.51
N GLY A 243 -5.32 4.90 15.72
CA GLY A 243 -6.42 5.86 15.49
C GLY A 243 -6.89 5.91 14.03
N ASN A 244 -5.99 5.71 13.10
CA ASN A 244 -6.31 5.73 11.67
C ASN A 244 -6.96 4.42 11.20
N LEU A 245 -6.55 3.28 11.75
CA LEU A 245 -7.16 1.97 11.44
C LEU A 245 -8.63 1.90 11.85
N VAL A 246 -8.95 2.37 13.07
CA VAL A 246 -10.34 2.39 13.57
C VAL A 246 -11.19 3.38 12.76
N LYS A 247 -10.68 4.58 12.48
CA LYS A 247 -11.36 5.56 11.61
C LYS A 247 -11.61 5.01 10.20
N SER A 248 -10.60 4.38 9.58
CA SER A 248 -10.75 3.78 8.25
C SER A 248 -11.75 2.62 8.25
N PHE A 249 -11.71 1.76 9.27
CA PHE A 249 -12.66 0.67 9.42
C PHE A 249 -14.11 1.18 9.57
N ILE A 250 -14.33 2.18 10.43
CA ILE A 250 -15.65 2.80 10.64
C ILE A 250 -16.11 3.47 9.34
N LYS A 251 -15.24 4.25 8.68
CA LYS A 251 -15.56 4.98 7.43
C LYS A 251 -15.92 4.03 6.27
N VAL A 252 -15.34 2.82 6.25
CA VAL A 252 -15.58 1.80 5.22
C VAL A 252 -16.86 1.02 5.45
N HIS A 253 -17.14 0.64 6.71
CA HIS A 253 -18.28 -0.23 7.04
C HIS A 253 -19.55 0.55 7.41
N PHE A 254 -19.41 1.82 7.77
CA PHE A 254 -20.52 2.71 8.12
C PHE A 254 -20.44 4.03 7.33
N PRO A 255 -20.63 3.99 6.00
CA PRO A 255 -20.49 5.19 5.16
C PRO A 255 -21.65 6.19 5.28
N LEU A 256 -22.60 6.01 6.19
CA LEU A 256 -23.88 6.74 6.29
C LEU A 256 -24.20 7.27 7.70
N ILE A 257 -23.18 7.64 8.46
CA ILE A 257 -23.41 8.46 9.66
C ILE A 257 -22.60 9.74 9.57
#